data_0261ea2d8c755ea89912fe3b309ef4be
#
_entry.id   0261ea2d8c755ea89912fe3b309ef4be
#
_cell.length_a   1.000
_cell.length_b   1.000
_cell.length_c   1.000
_cell.angle_alpha   90.00
_cell.angle_beta   90.00
_cell.angle_gamma   90.00
#
_symmetry.space_group_name_H-M   'P 1'
#
loop_
_entity.id
_entity.type
_entity.pdbx_description
1 polymer ?
#
loop_
_entity_poly.entity_id
_entity_poly.type
_entity_poly.pdbx_seq_one_letter_code
_entity_poly.pdbx_strand_id
1 'polypeptide(L)'
;LKSKEALSESLEKLSAYPEIVYTLGEHNRGDFVGRDMILKAAGVPLDSEYIEIARKSGAEIAMSGALFAKLSGIPIIGVTGTRGKSTVTHMIHHVLSQATEGAPVLLGGNVRGVSNLQLLKDVVEDSVAVMELDSWQLQGFGELQMSPQISVFTNFMEDHMNYYHGDMGVYFGDK
;
A
#
# COMPACT_ATOMS: atom_id res chain seq x y z
N LEU A 1 4.73 8.45 -16.46
CA LEU A 1 3.54 7.66 -16.85
C LEU A 1 3.95 6.58 -17.85
N LYS A 2 3.34 5.40 -17.80
CA LYS A 2 3.60 4.31 -18.75
C LYS A 2 2.92 4.61 -20.08
N SER A 3 3.55 4.21 -21.19
CA SER A 3 2.93 4.31 -22.52
C SER A 3 1.74 3.35 -22.66
N LYS A 4 0.87 3.60 -23.64
CA LYS A 4 -0.28 2.74 -23.91
C LYS A 4 0.14 1.30 -24.26
N GLU A 5 1.24 1.15 -24.98
CA GLU A 5 1.81 -0.15 -25.34
C GLU A 5 2.28 -0.92 -24.12
N ALA A 6 2.89 -0.25 -23.14
CA ALA A 6 3.31 -0.85 -21.88
C ALA A 6 2.14 -1.27 -20.97
N LEU A 7 0.93 -0.82 -21.27
CA LEU A 7 -0.30 -1.13 -20.53
C LEU A 7 -1.21 -2.11 -21.29
N SER A 8 -0.85 -2.54 -22.52
CA SER A 8 -1.72 -3.33 -23.39
C SER A 8 -2.30 -4.57 -22.71
N GLU A 9 -1.46 -5.38 -22.06
CA GLU A 9 -1.91 -6.58 -21.34
C GLU A 9 -2.90 -6.27 -20.20
N SER A 10 -2.66 -5.18 -19.46
CA SER A 10 -3.57 -4.75 -18.38
C SER A 10 -4.90 -4.24 -18.95
N LEU A 11 -4.86 -3.50 -20.04
CA LEU A 11 -6.06 -2.98 -20.70
C LEU A 11 -6.89 -4.11 -21.31
N GLU A 12 -6.24 -5.14 -21.87
CA GLU A 12 -6.91 -6.33 -22.38
C GLU A 12 -7.66 -7.07 -21.26
N LYS A 13 -7.00 -7.31 -20.12
CA LYS A 13 -7.64 -7.95 -18.93
C LYS A 13 -8.81 -7.13 -18.39
N LEU A 14 -8.73 -5.82 -18.44
CA LEU A 14 -9.76 -4.90 -17.95
C LEU A 14 -10.87 -4.66 -18.97
N SER A 15 -10.72 -5.06 -20.24
CA SER A 15 -11.74 -4.90 -21.29
C SER A 15 -13.05 -5.64 -20.97
N ALA A 16 -13.02 -6.64 -20.09
CA ALA A 16 -14.20 -7.33 -19.60
C ALA A 16 -15.10 -6.46 -18.69
N TYR A 17 -14.61 -5.27 -18.27
CA TYR A 17 -15.30 -4.35 -17.36
C TYR A 17 -15.57 -3.01 -18.06
N PRO A 18 -16.67 -2.88 -18.82
CA PRO A 18 -16.94 -1.71 -19.67
C PRO A 18 -17.20 -0.42 -18.85
N GLU A 19 -17.48 -0.54 -17.55
CA GLU A 19 -17.67 0.59 -16.64
C GLU A 19 -16.37 1.31 -16.25
N ILE A 20 -15.21 0.71 -16.53
CA ILE A 20 -13.91 1.32 -16.20
C ILE A 20 -13.59 2.40 -17.22
N VAL A 21 -13.41 3.62 -16.74
CA VAL A 21 -12.95 4.77 -17.53
C VAL A 21 -11.43 4.91 -17.36
N TYR A 22 -10.73 5.06 -18.48
CA TYR A 22 -9.26 5.18 -18.50
C TYR A 22 -8.85 6.59 -18.87
N THR A 23 -8.01 7.22 -18.05
CA THR A 23 -7.24 8.41 -18.39
C THR A 23 -5.78 8.03 -18.53
N LEU A 24 -5.25 8.03 -19.76
CA LEU A 24 -3.91 7.56 -20.07
C LEU A 24 -3.03 8.74 -20.54
N GLY A 25 -1.74 8.67 -20.18
CA GLY A 25 -0.74 9.66 -20.58
C GLY A 25 -0.51 10.72 -19.52
N GLU A 26 -1.48 11.51 -19.20
CA GLU A 26 -1.39 12.56 -18.18
C GLU A 26 -2.61 12.55 -17.26
N HIS A 27 -2.48 13.12 -16.07
CA HIS A 27 -3.60 13.27 -15.15
C HIS A 27 -4.49 14.44 -15.54
N ASN A 28 -5.80 14.25 -15.45
CA ASN A 28 -6.79 15.30 -15.60
C ASN A 28 -7.34 15.66 -14.21
N ARG A 29 -7.29 16.92 -13.82
CA ARG A 29 -7.80 17.40 -12.52
C ARG A 29 -9.27 17.02 -12.28
N GLY A 30 -10.09 17.00 -13.32
CA GLY A 30 -11.49 16.60 -13.23
C GLY A 30 -11.71 15.15 -12.80
N ASP A 31 -10.72 14.28 -13.04
CA ASP A 31 -10.82 12.87 -12.65
C ASP A 31 -10.75 12.66 -11.12
N PHE A 32 -10.31 13.69 -10.39
CA PHE A 32 -10.14 13.65 -8.93
C PHE A 32 -11.27 14.34 -8.16
N VAL A 33 -12.25 14.89 -8.87
CA VAL A 33 -13.39 15.59 -8.25
C VAL A 33 -14.60 14.65 -8.19
N GLY A 34 -15.34 14.69 -7.07
CA GLY A 34 -16.57 13.93 -6.88
C GLY A 34 -16.36 12.42 -6.85
N ARG A 35 -15.21 11.99 -6.33
CA ARG A 35 -14.90 10.57 -6.07
C ARG A 35 -15.10 10.26 -4.60
N ASP A 36 -15.58 9.05 -4.31
CA ASP A 36 -15.69 8.57 -2.92
C ASP A 36 -14.32 8.23 -2.37
N MET A 37 -13.43 7.67 -3.20
CA MET A 37 -12.08 7.25 -2.82
C MET A 37 -11.09 7.45 -3.95
N ILE A 38 -9.85 7.82 -3.60
CA ILE A 38 -8.68 7.82 -4.47
C ILE A 38 -7.69 6.78 -3.94
N LEU A 39 -7.45 5.74 -4.73
CA LEU A 39 -6.40 4.77 -4.46
C LEU A 39 -5.09 5.25 -5.10
N LYS A 40 -4.19 5.80 -4.28
CA LYS A 40 -2.90 6.32 -4.77
C LYS A 40 -1.81 5.25 -4.79
N ALA A 41 -0.90 5.36 -5.75
CA ALA A 41 0.36 4.60 -5.72
C ALA A 41 1.29 5.13 -4.62
N ALA A 42 2.17 4.26 -4.08
CA ALA A 42 3.09 4.59 -3.00
C ALA A 42 3.96 5.83 -3.29
N GLY A 43 4.53 5.94 -4.49
CA GLY A 43 5.39 7.04 -4.88
C GLY A 43 4.70 8.38 -5.20
N VAL A 44 3.37 8.46 -5.10
CA VAL A 44 2.65 9.75 -5.27
C VAL A 44 2.68 10.50 -3.94
N PRO A 45 3.26 11.73 -3.89
CA PRO A 45 3.29 12.52 -2.66
C PRO A 45 1.88 12.88 -2.17
N LEU A 46 1.70 12.92 -0.86
CA LEU A 46 0.42 13.30 -0.24
C LEU A 46 0.07 14.78 -0.42
N ASP A 47 1.06 15.61 -0.69
CA ASP A 47 0.94 17.04 -1.00
C ASP A 47 0.81 17.33 -2.51
N SER A 48 0.64 16.29 -3.34
CA SER A 48 0.40 16.48 -4.77
C SER A 48 -0.93 17.22 -5.01
N GLU A 49 -0.94 18.11 -6.00
CA GLU A 49 -2.14 18.90 -6.35
C GLU A 49 -3.38 18.03 -6.58
N TYR A 50 -3.22 16.84 -7.12
CA TYR A 50 -4.33 15.91 -7.38
C TYR A 50 -4.92 15.33 -6.10
N ILE A 51 -4.06 15.00 -5.13
CA ILE A 51 -4.50 14.54 -3.81
C ILE A 51 -5.20 15.65 -3.05
N GLU A 52 -4.69 16.89 -3.15
CA GLU A 52 -5.37 18.04 -2.55
C GLU A 52 -6.75 18.30 -3.16
N ILE A 53 -6.90 18.20 -4.49
CA ILE A 53 -8.19 18.36 -5.18
C ILE A 53 -9.16 17.29 -4.68
N ALA A 54 -8.71 16.03 -4.60
CA ALA A 54 -9.52 14.92 -4.11
C ALA A 54 -10.01 15.16 -2.67
N ARG A 55 -9.10 15.52 -1.75
CA ARG A 55 -9.45 15.83 -0.36
C ARG A 55 -10.45 16.98 -0.25
N LYS A 56 -10.23 18.08 -0.99
CA LYS A 56 -11.15 19.22 -1.02
C LYS A 56 -12.54 18.85 -1.54
N SER A 57 -12.66 17.82 -2.38
CA SER A 57 -13.93 17.28 -2.87
C SER A 57 -14.54 16.21 -1.97
N GLY A 58 -13.89 15.86 -0.86
CA GLY A 58 -14.40 14.89 0.13
C GLY A 58 -14.00 13.44 -0.11
N ALA A 59 -13.09 13.17 -1.04
CA ALA A 59 -12.62 11.81 -1.30
C ALA A 59 -11.73 11.25 -0.18
N GLU A 60 -11.92 10.00 0.21
CA GLU A 60 -11.00 9.24 1.06
C GLU A 60 -9.71 8.94 0.27
N ILE A 61 -8.56 9.15 0.88
CA ILE A 61 -7.27 8.80 0.27
C ILE A 61 -6.79 7.48 0.86
N ALA A 62 -6.60 6.49 0.01
CA ALA A 62 -6.17 5.16 0.42
C ALA A 62 -4.95 4.66 -0.36
N MET A 63 -4.27 3.67 0.19
CA MET A 63 -3.24 2.90 -0.46
C MET A 63 -3.55 1.41 -0.36
N SER A 64 -3.12 0.62 -1.34
CA SER A 64 -3.52 -0.78 -1.47
C SER A 64 -3.22 -1.65 -0.23
N GLY A 65 -2.09 -1.41 0.45
CA GLY A 65 -1.74 -2.15 1.67
C GLY A 65 -2.65 -1.82 2.85
N ALA A 66 -2.90 -0.54 3.10
CA ALA A 66 -3.78 -0.08 4.16
C ALA A 66 -5.25 -0.44 3.86
N LEU A 67 -5.67 -0.32 2.60
CA LEU A 67 -7.01 -0.72 2.18
C LEU A 67 -7.22 -2.24 2.34
N PHE A 68 -6.22 -3.06 2.01
CA PHE A 68 -6.25 -4.49 2.31
C PHE A 68 -6.45 -4.74 3.81
N ALA A 69 -5.65 -4.09 4.66
CA ALA A 69 -5.78 -4.24 6.11
C ALA A 69 -7.18 -3.85 6.62
N LYS A 70 -7.74 -2.74 6.11
CA LYS A 70 -9.10 -2.27 6.43
C LYS A 70 -10.17 -3.27 6.02
N LEU A 71 -10.10 -3.79 4.80
CA LEU A 71 -11.13 -4.66 4.22
C LEU A 71 -11.05 -6.10 4.71
N SER A 72 -9.83 -6.62 4.95
CA SER A 72 -9.64 -7.99 5.41
C SER A 72 -10.06 -8.19 6.87
N GLY A 73 -9.87 -7.18 7.70
CA GLY A 73 -10.14 -7.25 9.14
C GLY A 73 -9.29 -8.25 9.92
N ILE A 74 -8.30 -8.89 9.29
CA ILE A 74 -7.42 -9.87 9.91
C ILE A 74 -6.26 -9.19 10.65
N PRO A 75 -5.60 -9.87 11.60
CA PRO A 75 -4.41 -9.37 12.24
C PRO A 75 -3.27 -9.09 11.25
N ILE A 76 -2.64 -7.94 11.38
CA ILE A 76 -1.51 -7.50 10.57
C ILE A 76 -0.25 -7.44 11.44
N ILE A 77 0.82 -8.09 10.97
CA ILE A 77 2.17 -7.95 11.50
C ILE A 77 2.92 -7.05 10.50
N GLY A 78 3.12 -5.79 10.86
CA GLY A 78 3.81 -4.81 10.03
C GLY A 78 5.30 -4.76 10.32
N VAL A 79 6.14 -4.89 9.30
CA VAL A 79 7.60 -4.78 9.42
C VAL A 79 8.06 -3.52 8.72
N THR A 80 8.62 -2.59 9.49
CA THR A 80 9.18 -1.33 8.97
C THR A 80 10.62 -1.11 9.39
N GLY A 81 11.18 0.00 9.00
CA GLY A 81 12.56 0.42 9.24
C GLY A 81 13.24 0.83 7.94
N THR A 82 14.52 1.21 8.01
CA THR A 82 15.27 1.63 6.83
C THR A 82 15.81 0.42 6.06
N ARG A 83 16.48 -0.50 6.73
CA ARG A 83 17.10 -1.70 6.13
C ARG A 83 16.58 -2.97 6.80
N GLY A 84 16.63 -4.09 6.06
CA GLY A 84 16.28 -5.41 6.58
C GLY A 84 14.78 -5.72 6.61
N LYS A 85 13.91 -4.80 6.23
CA LYS A 85 12.45 -5.02 6.17
C LYS A 85 12.09 -6.32 5.46
N SER A 86 12.49 -6.47 4.19
CA SER A 86 12.16 -7.65 3.38
C SER A 86 12.66 -8.95 4.02
N THR A 87 13.89 -8.95 4.51
CA THR A 87 14.47 -10.13 5.17
C THR A 87 13.64 -10.53 6.39
N VAL A 88 13.36 -9.58 7.28
CA VAL A 88 12.59 -9.83 8.52
C VAL A 88 11.15 -10.22 8.19
N THR A 89 10.51 -9.55 7.22
CA THR A 89 9.15 -9.90 6.76
C THR A 89 9.08 -11.35 6.27
N HIS A 90 10.01 -11.75 5.40
CA HIS A 90 10.04 -13.13 4.90
C HIS A 90 10.38 -14.15 5.98
N MET A 91 11.26 -13.82 6.93
CA MET A 91 11.58 -14.71 8.07
C MET A 91 10.35 -14.93 8.96
N ILE A 92 9.65 -13.85 9.33
CA ILE A 92 8.44 -13.95 10.16
C ILE A 92 7.36 -14.75 9.41
N HIS A 93 7.12 -14.43 8.14
CA HIS A 93 6.18 -15.15 7.31
C HIS A 93 6.53 -16.65 7.25
N HIS A 94 7.79 -17.00 6.98
CA HIS A 94 8.22 -18.39 6.91
C HIS A 94 8.01 -19.13 8.24
N VAL A 95 8.43 -18.56 9.35
CA VAL A 95 8.30 -19.16 10.68
C VAL A 95 6.82 -19.39 11.03
N LEU A 96 6.00 -18.37 10.84
CA LEU A 96 4.56 -18.50 11.14
C LEU A 96 3.87 -19.51 10.23
N SER A 97 4.20 -19.54 8.93
CA SER A 97 3.64 -20.52 7.99
C SER A 97 4.00 -21.97 8.34
N GLN A 98 5.08 -22.21 9.09
CA GLN A 98 5.43 -23.53 9.58
C GLN A 98 4.78 -23.86 10.94
N ALA A 99 4.45 -22.82 11.71
CA ALA A 99 3.94 -22.96 13.07
C ALA A 99 2.41 -23.02 13.15
N THR A 100 1.71 -22.46 12.15
CA THR A 100 0.24 -22.43 12.11
C THR A 100 -0.30 -23.65 11.35
N GLU A 101 -1.04 -24.50 12.03
CA GLU A 101 -1.78 -25.60 11.41
C GLU A 101 -3.09 -25.07 10.82
N GLY A 102 -3.20 -25.03 9.49
CA GLY A 102 -4.46 -24.80 8.78
C GLY A 102 -4.85 -23.35 8.48
N ALA A 103 -4.34 -22.35 9.17
CA ALA A 103 -4.64 -20.95 8.88
C ALA A 103 -3.57 -20.32 7.95
N PRO A 104 -3.93 -19.70 6.83
CA PRO A 104 -2.97 -19.11 5.93
C PRO A 104 -2.30 -17.87 6.55
N VAL A 105 -0.98 -17.83 6.41
CA VAL A 105 -0.18 -16.63 6.69
C VAL A 105 0.07 -15.92 5.37
N LEU A 106 -0.55 -14.76 5.18
CA LEU A 106 -0.46 -13.99 3.94
C LEU A 106 0.80 -13.09 3.96
N LEU A 107 1.45 -12.96 2.81
CA LEU A 107 2.61 -12.09 2.64
C LEU A 107 2.21 -10.88 1.79
N GLY A 108 2.37 -9.66 2.32
CA GLY A 108 1.92 -8.45 1.65
C GLY A 108 2.79 -7.22 1.90
N GLY A 109 2.24 -6.06 1.61
CA GLY A 109 2.93 -4.77 1.71
C GLY A 109 3.76 -4.45 0.47
N ASN A 110 4.98 -3.93 0.65
CA ASN A 110 5.91 -3.58 -0.43
C ASN A 110 6.71 -4.81 -0.92
N VAL A 111 6.07 -5.95 -1.03
CA VAL A 111 6.69 -7.19 -1.54
C VAL A 111 6.57 -7.24 -3.05
N ARG A 112 7.71 -7.46 -3.72
CA ARG A 112 7.75 -7.49 -5.19
C ARG A 112 6.88 -8.61 -5.75
N GLY A 113 6.03 -8.25 -6.72
CA GLY A 113 5.15 -9.20 -7.41
C GLY A 113 3.87 -9.55 -6.65
N VAL A 114 3.66 -9.00 -5.46
CA VAL A 114 2.43 -9.20 -4.68
C VAL A 114 1.48 -8.02 -4.89
N SER A 115 0.23 -8.34 -5.19
CA SER A 115 -0.86 -7.35 -5.20
C SER A 115 -1.65 -7.44 -3.90
N ASN A 116 -1.55 -6.42 -3.05
CA ASN A 116 -2.20 -6.43 -1.73
C ASN A 116 -3.71 -6.68 -1.80
N LEU A 117 -4.41 -6.06 -2.74
CA LEU A 117 -5.86 -6.23 -2.85
C LEU A 117 -6.26 -7.62 -3.39
N GLN A 118 -5.37 -8.29 -4.14
CA GLN A 118 -5.65 -9.67 -4.56
C GLN A 118 -5.59 -10.65 -3.40
N LEU A 119 -4.82 -10.37 -2.35
CA LEU A 119 -4.76 -11.20 -1.14
C LEU A 119 -6.11 -11.33 -0.44
N LEU A 120 -7.06 -10.40 -0.68
CA LEU A 120 -8.42 -10.51 -0.13
C LEU A 120 -9.12 -11.81 -0.54
N LYS A 121 -8.75 -12.42 -1.65
CA LYS A 121 -9.30 -13.71 -2.11
C LYS A 121 -8.84 -14.90 -1.28
N ASP A 122 -7.69 -14.75 -0.61
CA ASP A 122 -7.03 -15.80 0.14
C ASP A 122 -7.29 -15.68 1.66
N VAL A 123 -8.06 -14.64 2.05
CA VAL A 123 -8.44 -14.40 3.45
C VAL A 123 -9.51 -15.40 3.87
N VAL A 124 -9.23 -16.14 4.93
CA VAL A 124 -10.20 -17.02 5.61
C VAL A 124 -10.16 -16.74 7.11
N GLU A 125 -11.02 -17.39 7.89
CA GLU A 125 -11.03 -17.32 9.35
C GLU A 125 -9.63 -17.72 9.89
N ASP A 126 -9.16 -16.99 10.91
CA ASP A 126 -7.83 -17.15 11.52
C ASP A 126 -6.62 -16.80 10.63
N SER A 127 -6.83 -16.24 9.44
CA SER A 127 -5.73 -15.71 8.64
C SER A 127 -4.97 -14.61 9.38
N VAL A 128 -3.65 -14.53 9.13
CA VAL A 128 -2.77 -13.43 9.57
C VAL A 128 -2.00 -12.90 8.37
N ALA A 129 -1.75 -11.61 8.29
CA ALA A 129 -0.88 -11.06 7.26
C ALA A 129 0.42 -10.51 7.83
N VAL A 130 1.54 -10.86 7.20
CA VAL A 130 2.86 -10.26 7.45
C VAL A 130 3.14 -9.31 6.30
N MET A 131 3.28 -8.02 6.61
CA MET A 131 3.38 -6.97 5.62
C MET A 131 4.69 -6.19 5.74
N GLU A 132 5.43 -6.09 4.63
CA GLU A 132 6.53 -5.14 4.52
C GLU A 132 5.97 -3.73 4.35
N LEU A 133 6.23 -2.84 5.30
CA LEU A 133 5.73 -1.48 5.29
C LEU A 133 6.89 -0.49 5.22
N ASP A 134 7.10 0.11 4.05
CA ASP A 134 7.96 1.29 3.93
C ASP A 134 7.24 2.54 4.46
N SER A 135 7.91 3.69 4.47
CA SER A 135 7.32 4.94 4.96
C SER A 135 6.11 5.37 4.13
N TRP A 136 6.12 5.15 2.82
CA TRP A 136 4.98 5.47 1.98
C TRP A 136 3.78 4.57 2.23
N GLN A 137 4.00 3.27 2.47
CA GLN A 137 2.91 2.36 2.86
C GLN A 137 2.30 2.79 4.19
N LEU A 138 3.14 3.20 5.15
CA LEU A 138 2.68 3.67 6.46
C LEU A 138 1.89 4.99 6.38
N GLN A 139 2.20 5.89 5.44
CA GLN A 139 1.33 7.03 5.13
C GLN A 139 -0.12 6.58 4.85
N GLY A 140 -0.29 5.49 4.10
CA GLY A 140 -1.62 4.94 3.82
C GLY A 140 -2.33 4.44 5.08
N PHE A 141 -1.61 3.84 6.02
CA PHE A 141 -2.17 3.47 7.32
C PHE A 141 -2.53 4.71 8.14
N GLY A 142 -1.70 5.76 8.12
CA GLY A 142 -1.99 7.04 8.76
C GLY A 142 -3.24 7.72 8.20
N GLU A 143 -3.42 7.77 6.88
CA GLU A 143 -4.62 8.32 6.23
C GLU A 143 -5.91 7.59 6.68
N LEU A 144 -5.85 6.28 6.87
CA LEU A 144 -6.97 5.49 7.36
C LEU A 144 -7.07 5.42 8.90
N GLN A 145 -6.20 6.13 9.62
CA GLN A 145 -6.11 6.13 11.09
C GLN A 145 -6.01 4.72 11.67
N MET A 146 -5.18 3.87 11.06
CA MET A 146 -4.98 2.47 11.42
C MET A 146 -3.52 2.21 11.76
N SER A 147 -3.28 1.16 12.54
CA SER A 147 -1.95 0.59 12.79
C SER A 147 -1.99 -0.93 12.69
N PRO A 148 -0.89 -1.58 12.29
CA PRO A 148 -0.75 -3.02 12.49
C PRO A 148 -0.91 -3.39 13.96
N GLN A 149 -1.49 -4.55 14.26
CA GLN A 149 -1.64 -5.05 15.62
C GLN A 149 -0.28 -5.40 16.25
N ILE A 150 0.67 -5.85 15.41
CA ILE A 150 2.06 -6.07 15.83
C ILE A 150 2.95 -5.29 14.87
N SER A 151 3.86 -4.50 15.41
CA SER A 151 4.81 -3.71 14.63
C SER A 151 6.24 -4.10 14.97
N VAL A 152 7.04 -4.36 13.94
CA VAL A 152 8.47 -4.67 14.04
C VAL A 152 9.23 -3.53 13.37
N PHE A 153 10.10 -2.87 14.14
CA PHE A 153 10.96 -1.79 13.68
C PHE A 153 12.40 -2.30 13.61
N THR A 154 12.97 -2.42 12.41
CA THR A 154 14.29 -3.01 12.23
C THR A 154 15.43 -2.07 12.61
N ASN A 155 15.47 -0.90 12.02
CA ASN A 155 16.44 0.16 12.27
C ASN A 155 16.00 1.49 11.63
N PHE A 156 16.70 2.58 11.99
CA PHE A 156 16.47 3.91 11.45
C PHE A 156 17.77 4.55 11.01
N MET A 157 17.87 4.87 9.73
CA MET A 157 19.02 5.52 9.09
C MET A 157 18.52 6.44 7.98
N GLU A 158 19.37 7.29 7.45
CA GLU A 158 19.04 8.13 6.30
C GLU A 158 18.63 7.29 5.10
N ASP A 159 17.45 7.57 4.55
CA ASP A 159 16.95 7.04 3.28
C ASP A 159 15.85 7.97 2.72
N HIS A 160 15.67 7.96 1.40
CA HIS A 160 14.65 8.78 0.73
C HIS A 160 14.71 10.29 1.03
N MET A 161 15.88 10.83 1.37
CA MET A 161 16.04 12.23 1.77
C MET A 161 15.61 13.22 0.67
N ASN A 162 15.65 12.82 -0.59
CA ASN A 162 15.09 13.62 -1.68
C ASN A 162 13.58 13.84 -1.53
N TYR A 163 12.85 12.81 -1.06
CA TYR A 163 11.41 12.90 -0.80
C TYR A 163 11.10 13.70 0.47
N TYR A 164 11.91 13.51 1.50
CA TYR A 164 11.73 14.13 2.81
C TYR A 164 12.47 15.47 2.95
N HIS A 165 12.98 16.05 1.85
CA HIS A 165 13.69 17.34 1.83
C HIS A 165 14.84 17.44 2.86
N GLY A 166 15.50 16.32 3.16
CA GLY A 166 16.56 16.23 4.14
C GLY A 166 16.08 16.16 5.60
N ASP A 167 14.77 16.12 5.85
CA ASP A 167 14.21 16.10 7.21
C ASP A 167 13.98 14.67 7.72
N MET A 168 14.89 14.23 8.59
CA MET A 168 14.79 12.95 9.27
C MET A 168 13.61 12.85 10.24
N GLY A 169 13.12 13.98 10.77
CA GLY A 169 11.97 14.02 11.66
C GLY A 169 10.68 13.72 10.91
N VAL A 170 10.51 14.30 9.73
CA VAL A 170 9.38 13.99 8.83
C VAL A 170 9.44 12.53 8.38
N TYR A 171 10.63 12.03 8.00
CA TYR A 171 10.81 10.62 7.65
C TYR A 171 10.48 9.66 8.81
N PHE A 172 10.84 10.02 10.03
CA PHE A 172 10.50 9.24 11.22
C PHE A 172 9.00 9.30 11.53
N GLY A 173 8.38 10.47 11.33
CA GLY A 173 6.94 10.66 11.53
C GLY A 173 6.07 9.76 10.65
N ASP A 174 6.54 9.42 9.47
CA ASP A 174 5.85 8.50 8.55
C ASP A 174 6.05 7.02 8.93
N LYS A 175 6.95 6.73 9.87
CA LYS A 175 7.26 5.36 10.30
C LYS A 175 6.63 5.00 11.64
#